data_29ce76c11aa152c4e188e841e2a02359
#
_entry.id   29ce76c11aa152c4e188e841e2a02359
#
_cell.length_a   1.000
_cell.length_b   1.000
_cell.length_c   1.000
_cell.angle_alpha   90.00
_cell.angle_beta   90.00
_cell.angle_gamma   90.00
#
_symmetry.space_group_name_H-M   'P 1'
#
loop_
_entity.id
_entity.type
_entity.pdbx_description
1 polymer ?
#
loop_
_entity_poly.entity_id
_entity_poly.type
_entity_poly.pdbx_seq_one_letter_code
_entity_poly.pdbx_strand_id
1 'polypeptide(L)'
;RRRIDELGTREPSIQRQGSSRIIIQLPGIDDPDRIKSLLGQTAKLTFQLVDTSVNFDPFNPSKAPIGSEILASDADEEFKYIVKKRIMVGGENLVDAQPGFDPQTNEPIVSFRFDRIGATKFGRVTQQNVGKPFAIVLDNKVISAPVIREAILGGSGQISGGFDSEEANDLAILLRAGALPAPLIILEERSVGPDLGADSIEAGQFAAIIGFIAVIIFMILVYRYFGLLADIALIINLFTV
;
A
#
# COMPACT_ATOMS: atom_id res chain seq x y z
N ARG A 1 8.86 -9.92 0.13
CA ARG A 1 9.06 -9.66 -1.29
C ARG A 1 7.74 -9.40 -2.02
N ARG A 2 6.72 -10.30 -1.94
CA ARG A 2 5.42 -10.11 -2.63
C ARG A 2 4.82 -8.72 -2.40
N ARG A 3 4.86 -8.23 -1.16
CA ARG A 3 4.31 -6.93 -0.78
C ARG A 3 5.01 -5.77 -1.49
N ILE A 4 6.31 -5.87 -1.69
CA ILE A 4 7.11 -4.86 -2.39
C ILE A 4 6.90 -4.94 -3.91
N ASP A 5 6.78 -6.16 -4.44
CA ASP A 5 6.50 -6.37 -5.86
C ASP A 5 5.11 -5.79 -6.24
N GLU A 6 4.10 -5.89 -5.32
CA GLU A 6 2.75 -5.32 -5.51
C GLU A 6 2.70 -3.79 -5.43
N LEU A 7 3.69 -3.15 -4.79
CA LEU A 7 3.77 -1.68 -4.71
C LEU A 7 4.20 -1.02 -6.04
N GLY A 8 4.54 -1.81 -7.06
CA GLY A 8 4.92 -1.30 -8.37
C GLY A 8 6.26 -0.57 -8.42
N THR A 9 7.11 -0.76 -7.41
CA THR A 9 8.44 -0.14 -7.35
C THR A 9 9.36 -0.71 -8.44
N ARG A 10 10.13 0.17 -9.08
CA ARG A 10 11.11 -0.24 -10.10
C ARG A 10 12.32 -0.88 -9.41
N GLU A 11 12.59 -2.16 -9.74
CA GLU A 11 13.79 -2.90 -9.31
C GLU A 11 14.10 -2.81 -7.80
N PRO A 12 13.19 -3.25 -6.90
CA PRO A 12 13.44 -3.22 -5.48
C PRO A 12 14.57 -4.19 -5.11
N SER A 13 15.50 -3.73 -4.28
CA SER A 13 16.54 -4.58 -3.71
C SER A 13 16.19 -5.00 -2.29
N ILE A 14 16.20 -6.29 -2.02
CA ILE A 14 15.93 -6.87 -0.69
C ILE A 14 17.09 -7.74 -0.30
N GLN A 15 17.82 -7.34 0.73
CA GLN A 15 19.00 -8.05 1.21
C GLN A 15 18.83 -8.42 2.69
N ARG A 16 19.08 -9.69 3.00
CA ARG A 16 19.09 -10.14 4.39
C ARG A 16 20.44 -9.83 5.02
N GLN A 17 20.41 -9.14 6.16
CA GLN A 17 21.60 -8.81 6.93
C GLN A 17 21.57 -9.55 8.27
N GLY A 18 22.35 -10.60 8.38
CA GLY A 18 22.37 -11.46 9.58
C GLY A 18 21.08 -12.28 9.72
N SER A 19 20.69 -12.57 10.97
CA SER A 19 19.53 -13.43 11.27
C SER A 19 18.20 -12.66 11.43
N SER A 20 18.24 -11.36 11.75
CA SER A 20 17.05 -10.60 12.16
C SER A 20 16.85 -9.29 11.41
N ARG A 21 17.72 -8.89 10.49
CA ARG A 21 17.62 -7.63 9.76
C ARG A 21 17.44 -7.86 8.26
N ILE A 22 16.70 -6.97 7.63
CA ILE A 22 16.49 -6.92 6.19
C ILE A 22 16.73 -5.48 5.74
N ILE A 23 17.55 -5.30 4.73
CA ILE A 23 17.72 -4.01 4.05
C ILE A 23 16.81 -4.04 2.83
N ILE A 24 15.98 -3.01 2.70
CA ILE A 24 15.07 -2.82 1.60
C ILE A 24 15.43 -1.50 0.93
N GLN A 25 15.72 -1.54 -0.35
CA GLN A 25 15.98 -0.36 -1.16
C GLN A 25 14.88 -0.24 -2.21
N LEU A 26 14.21 0.87 -2.22
CA LEU A 26 13.04 1.13 -3.05
C LEU A 26 13.29 2.42 -3.85
N PRO A 27 13.82 2.34 -5.07
CA PRO A 27 14.05 3.53 -5.90
C PRO A 27 12.73 4.05 -6.49
N GLY A 28 12.64 5.37 -6.64
CA GLY A 28 11.51 6.04 -7.31
C GLY A 28 10.20 6.00 -6.54
N ILE A 29 10.28 6.14 -5.20
CA ILE A 29 9.09 6.25 -4.34
C ILE A 29 8.81 7.72 -4.09
N ASP A 30 7.58 8.12 -4.36
CA ASP A 30 7.10 9.49 -4.14
C ASP A 30 6.64 9.69 -2.67
N ASP A 31 6.08 8.64 -2.04
CA ASP A 31 5.61 8.68 -0.66
C ASP A 31 6.24 7.56 0.20
N PRO A 32 7.35 7.86 0.89
CA PRO A 32 8.00 6.90 1.78
C PRO A 32 7.17 6.53 3.01
N ASP A 33 6.34 7.45 3.54
CA ASP A 33 5.58 7.22 4.77
C ASP A 33 4.44 6.22 4.53
N ARG A 34 3.77 6.33 3.42
CA ARG A 34 2.78 5.34 2.97
C ARG A 34 3.39 3.95 2.83
N ILE A 35 4.55 3.84 2.18
CA ILE A 35 5.24 2.56 2.03
C ILE A 35 5.63 1.95 3.38
N LYS A 36 6.11 2.76 4.32
CA LYS A 36 6.43 2.32 5.67
C LYS A 36 5.21 1.77 6.38
N SER A 37 4.07 2.46 6.29
CA SER A 37 2.82 1.99 6.89
C SER A 37 2.40 0.64 6.33
N LEU A 38 2.42 0.46 5.01
CA LEU A 38 2.07 -0.79 4.34
C LEU A 38 3.03 -1.94 4.67
N LEU A 39 4.32 -1.67 4.80
CA LEU A 39 5.30 -2.70 5.18
C LEU A 39 5.22 -3.08 6.65
N GLY A 40 4.84 -2.16 7.52
CA GLY A 40 4.74 -2.37 8.97
C GLY A 40 3.53 -3.20 9.39
N GLN A 41 2.43 -3.15 8.64
CA GLN A 41 1.22 -3.90 8.94
C GLN A 41 1.43 -5.40 8.76
N THR A 42 0.88 -6.22 9.66
CA THR A 42 0.95 -7.68 9.51
C THR A 42 -0.03 -8.19 8.46
N ALA A 43 -1.12 -7.48 8.21
CA ALA A 43 -2.20 -7.79 7.28
C ALA A 43 -2.83 -9.18 7.52
N LYS A 44 -3.05 -9.50 8.78
CA LYS A 44 -3.73 -10.73 9.19
C LYS A 44 -5.23 -10.55 9.02
N LEU A 45 -5.74 -11.01 7.88
CA LEU A 45 -7.18 -10.99 7.59
C LEU A 45 -7.88 -12.18 8.24
N THR A 46 -9.00 -11.94 8.92
CA THR A 46 -9.86 -12.99 9.46
C THR A 46 -11.33 -12.61 9.29
N PHE A 47 -12.16 -13.62 9.10
CA PHE A 47 -13.61 -13.50 9.02
C PHE A 47 -14.22 -14.12 10.26
N GLN A 48 -14.95 -13.32 11.02
CA GLN A 48 -15.53 -13.71 12.32
C GLN A 48 -17.00 -13.28 12.38
N LEU A 49 -17.83 -14.06 13.09
CA LEU A 49 -19.22 -13.65 13.32
C LEU A 49 -19.28 -12.58 14.42
N VAL A 50 -20.07 -11.55 14.20
CA VAL A 50 -20.43 -10.60 15.27
C VAL A 50 -21.31 -11.32 16.27
N ASP A 51 -21.03 -11.13 17.56
CA ASP A 51 -21.81 -11.70 18.63
C ASP A 51 -23.00 -10.80 18.96
N THR A 52 -24.17 -11.17 18.49
CA THR A 52 -25.44 -10.46 18.73
C THR A 52 -26.21 -10.98 19.94
N SER A 53 -25.62 -11.86 20.74
CA SER A 53 -26.29 -12.46 21.90
C SER A 53 -26.40 -11.49 23.08
N VAL A 54 -25.63 -10.42 23.07
CA VAL A 54 -25.57 -9.40 24.12
C VAL A 54 -25.95 -8.05 23.53
N ASN A 55 -26.87 -7.37 24.18
CA ASN A 55 -27.15 -5.98 23.90
C ASN A 55 -26.06 -5.13 24.59
N PHE A 56 -25.18 -4.51 23.83
CA PHE A 56 -24.09 -3.69 24.35
C PHE A 56 -24.07 -2.32 23.68
N ASP A 57 -23.51 -1.34 24.39
CA ASP A 57 -23.25 -0.03 23.84
C ASP A 57 -21.92 -0.08 23.04
N PRO A 58 -21.92 0.16 21.73
CA PRO A 58 -20.71 0.15 20.91
C PRO A 58 -19.64 1.15 21.35
N PHE A 59 -20.04 2.26 21.97
CA PHE A 59 -19.13 3.30 22.43
C PHE A 59 -18.61 3.06 23.86
N ASN A 60 -19.31 2.23 24.66
CA ASN A 60 -18.89 1.94 26.02
C ASN A 60 -19.09 0.45 26.39
N PRO A 61 -18.34 -0.46 25.74
CA PRO A 61 -18.48 -1.88 25.99
C PRO A 61 -17.93 -2.24 27.37
N SER A 62 -18.76 -2.82 28.24
CA SER A 62 -18.35 -3.20 29.59
C SER A 62 -17.50 -4.48 29.64
N LYS A 63 -17.92 -5.56 28.99
CA LYS A 63 -17.16 -6.83 28.88
C LYS A 63 -17.66 -7.69 27.71
N ALA A 64 -16.73 -8.36 27.04
CA ALA A 64 -17.10 -9.38 26.05
C ALA A 64 -17.59 -10.68 26.73
N PRO A 65 -18.60 -11.36 26.18
CA PRO A 65 -18.99 -12.70 26.62
C PRO A 65 -17.85 -13.71 26.50
N ILE A 66 -17.95 -14.81 27.24
CA ILE A 66 -16.99 -15.93 27.11
C ILE A 66 -17.02 -16.44 25.68
N GLY A 67 -15.85 -16.48 25.01
CA GLY A 67 -15.73 -16.92 23.64
C GLY A 67 -15.84 -15.80 22.59
N SER A 68 -16.04 -14.57 23.04
CA SER A 68 -16.05 -13.37 22.19
C SER A 68 -14.95 -12.38 22.63
N GLU A 69 -14.67 -11.42 21.80
CA GLU A 69 -13.68 -10.35 22.04
C GLU A 69 -14.22 -9.02 21.51
N ILE A 70 -13.70 -7.91 22.07
CA ILE A 70 -14.08 -6.56 21.67
C ILE A 70 -12.98 -6.05 20.73
N LEU A 71 -13.36 -5.65 19.53
CA LEU A 71 -12.47 -5.07 18.54
C LEU A 71 -13.00 -3.68 18.14
N ALA A 72 -12.06 -2.73 17.97
CA ALA A 72 -12.40 -1.41 17.47
C ALA A 72 -12.72 -1.46 15.96
N SER A 73 -13.55 -0.56 15.49
CA SER A 73 -13.71 -0.29 14.08
C SER A 73 -12.47 0.41 13.55
N ASP A 74 -12.11 0.15 12.30
CA ASP A 74 -11.02 0.85 11.62
C ASP A 74 -11.42 2.28 11.23
N ALA A 75 -12.68 2.46 10.82
CA ALA A 75 -13.23 3.77 10.45
C ALA A 75 -13.47 4.70 11.65
N ASP A 76 -13.75 4.16 12.83
CA ASP A 76 -14.00 4.91 14.06
C ASP A 76 -13.54 4.09 15.28
N GLU A 77 -12.41 4.44 15.86
CA GLU A 77 -11.82 3.70 16.98
C GLU A 77 -12.69 3.75 18.27
N GLU A 78 -13.58 4.71 18.39
CA GLU A 78 -14.53 4.76 19.51
C GLU A 78 -15.64 3.72 19.35
N PHE A 79 -16.00 3.41 18.10
CA PHE A 79 -17.00 2.39 17.80
C PHE A 79 -16.39 0.99 17.87
N LYS A 80 -16.98 0.10 18.68
CA LYS A 80 -16.47 -1.25 18.91
C LYS A 80 -17.50 -2.30 18.54
N TYR A 81 -16.97 -3.45 18.13
CA TYR A 81 -17.75 -4.64 17.83
C TYR A 81 -17.42 -5.75 18.82
N ILE A 82 -18.42 -6.52 19.23
CA ILE A 82 -18.18 -7.81 19.89
C ILE A 82 -18.18 -8.87 18.80
N VAL A 83 -17.04 -9.52 18.61
CA VAL A 83 -16.88 -10.60 17.62
C VAL A 83 -16.57 -11.92 18.31
N LYS A 84 -17.02 -13.02 17.74
CA LYS A 84 -16.67 -14.36 18.23
C LYS A 84 -15.21 -14.65 17.94
N LYS A 85 -14.44 -15.12 18.93
CA LYS A 85 -13.02 -15.45 18.78
C LYS A 85 -12.75 -16.51 17.71
N ARG A 86 -13.79 -17.30 17.38
CA ARG A 86 -13.68 -18.35 16.37
C ARG A 86 -13.56 -17.74 14.98
N ILE A 87 -12.39 -17.90 14.38
CA ILE A 87 -12.15 -17.57 12.99
C ILE A 87 -12.89 -18.57 12.11
N MET A 88 -13.75 -18.06 11.24
CA MET A 88 -14.54 -18.87 10.32
C MET A 88 -13.80 -19.12 9.02
N VAL A 89 -13.13 -18.10 8.49
CA VAL A 89 -12.24 -18.15 7.32
C VAL A 89 -11.06 -17.22 7.59
N GLY A 90 -9.86 -17.64 7.25
CA GLY A 90 -8.66 -16.81 7.38
C GLY A 90 -8.16 -16.34 6.02
N GLY A 91 -7.32 -15.29 6.05
CA GLY A 91 -6.72 -14.70 4.87
C GLY A 91 -5.75 -15.63 4.12
N GLU A 92 -5.29 -16.71 4.75
CA GLU A 92 -4.45 -17.73 4.12
C GLU A 92 -5.12 -18.44 2.93
N ASN A 93 -6.45 -18.40 2.88
CA ASN A 93 -7.24 -18.96 1.78
C ASN A 93 -7.55 -17.93 0.67
N LEU A 94 -7.09 -16.68 0.81
CA LEU A 94 -7.32 -15.64 -0.16
C LEU A 94 -6.31 -15.77 -1.30
N VAL A 95 -6.80 -15.77 -2.54
CA VAL A 95 -5.97 -15.91 -3.76
C VAL A 95 -5.81 -14.60 -4.49
N ASP A 96 -6.81 -13.71 -4.40
CA ASP A 96 -6.84 -12.47 -5.14
C ASP A 96 -7.64 -11.39 -4.41
N ALA A 97 -7.23 -10.14 -4.56
CA ALA A 97 -7.94 -8.97 -4.07
C ALA A 97 -7.68 -7.80 -5.03
N GLN A 98 -8.74 -7.11 -5.45
CA GLN A 98 -8.65 -6.03 -6.43
C GLN A 98 -9.48 -4.84 -5.97
N PRO A 99 -8.93 -3.62 -6.05
CA PRO A 99 -9.73 -2.41 -5.82
C PRO A 99 -10.72 -2.23 -6.96
N GLY A 100 -11.86 -1.67 -6.66
CA GLY A 100 -12.91 -1.39 -7.63
C GLY A 100 -13.91 -0.40 -7.08
N PHE A 101 -15.01 -0.21 -7.80
CA PHE A 101 -16.12 0.64 -7.37
C PHE A 101 -17.41 -0.18 -7.36
N ASP A 102 -18.24 0.07 -6.36
CA ASP A 102 -19.57 -0.48 -6.32
C ASP A 102 -20.42 0.11 -7.47
N PRO A 103 -21.02 -0.73 -8.33
CA PRO A 103 -21.76 -0.24 -9.50
C PRO A 103 -23.03 0.54 -9.13
N GLN A 104 -23.54 0.46 -7.90
CA GLN A 104 -24.76 1.14 -7.46
C GLN A 104 -24.46 2.43 -6.71
N THR A 105 -23.48 2.41 -5.80
CA THR A 105 -23.14 3.56 -4.95
C THR A 105 -21.96 4.35 -5.47
N ASN A 106 -21.17 3.79 -6.39
CA ASN A 106 -19.90 4.33 -6.89
C ASN A 106 -18.85 4.56 -5.76
N GLU A 107 -19.00 3.86 -4.65
CA GLU A 107 -18.06 3.88 -3.54
C GLU A 107 -16.89 2.92 -3.82
N PRO A 108 -15.65 3.27 -3.40
CA PRO A 108 -14.51 2.37 -3.49
C PRO A 108 -14.73 1.10 -2.65
N ILE A 109 -14.44 -0.04 -3.24
CA ILE A 109 -14.55 -1.36 -2.61
C ILE A 109 -13.32 -2.20 -2.94
N VAL A 110 -13.10 -3.25 -2.17
CA VAL A 110 -12.12 -4.29 -2.49
C VAL A 110 -12.83 -5.59 -2.76
N SER A 111 -12.80 -6.06 -4.00
CA SER A 111 -13.28 -7.37 -4.40
C SER A 111 -12.23 -8.42 -4.07
N PHE A 112 -12.64 -9.54 -3.46
CA PHE A 112 -11.73 -10.62 -3.11
C PHE A 112 -12.24 -11.98 -3.58
N ARG A 113 -11.31 -12.93 -3.70
CA ARG A 113 -11.59 -14.31 -4.09
C ARG A 113 -10.76 -15.29 -3.28
N PHE A 114 -11.43 -16.30 -2.75
CA PHE A 114 -10.81 -17.42 -2.04
C PHE A 114 -10.39 -18.55 -2.99
N ASP A 115 -9.47 -19.39 -2.50
CA ASP A 115 -9.18 -20.70 -3.07
C ASP A 115 -10.38 -21.67 -2.86
N ARG A 116 -10.26 -22.88 -3.39
CA ARG A 116 -11.33 -23.88 -3.27
C ARG A 116 -11.67 -24.24 -1.82
N ILE A 117 -10.67 -24.25 -0.93
CA ILE A 117 -10.87 -24.59 0.49
C ILE A 117 -11.59 -23.45 1.20
N GLY A 118 -11.12 -22.21 0.99
CA GLY A 118 -11.74 -21.00 1.53
C GLY A 118 -13.16 -20.81 1.00
N ALA A 119 -13.39 -21.00 -0.30
CA ALA A 119 -14.71 -20.91 -0.92
C ALA A 119 -15.70 -21.91 -0.27
N THR A 120 -15.26 -23.16 -0.02
CA THR A 120 -16.11 -24.16 0.65
C THR A 120 -16.42 -23.76 2.09
N LYS A 121 -15.43 -23.26 2.84
CA LYS A 121 -15.64 -22.76 4.22
C LYS A 121 -16.57 -21.55 4.22
N PHE A 122 -16.30 -20.58 3.36
CA PHE A 122 -17.06 -19.34 3.25
C PHE A 122 -18.52 -19.60 2.85
N GLY A 123 -18.74 -20.45 1.85
CA GLY A 123 -20.08 -20.88 1.44
C GLY A 123 -20.87 -21.54 2.56
N ARG A 124 -20.23 -22.46 3.31
CA ARG A 124 -20.87 -23.12 4.45
C ARG A 124 -21.23 -22.12 5.56
N VAL A 125 -20.30 -21.22 5.88
CA VAL A 125 -20.52 -20.21 6.94
C VAL A 125 -21.64 -19.25 6.56
N THR A 126 -21.61 -18.71 5.34
CA THR A 126 -22.64 -17.77 4.87
C THR A 126 -24.00 -18.45 4.79
N GLN A 127 -24.07 -19.70 4.33
CA GLN A 127 -25.33 -20.48 4.30
C GLN A 127 -25.94 -20.69 5.70
N GLN A 128 -25.11 -20.96 6.71
CA GLN A 128 -25.57 -21.25 8.08
C GLN A 128 -25.88 -19.97 8.89
N ASN A 129 -25.47 -18.80 8.41
CA ASN A 129 -25.56 -17.56 9.15
C ASN A 129 -26.20 -16.41 8.34
N VAL A 130 -27.11 -16.74 7.42
CA VAL A 130 -27.91 -15.73 6.72
C VAL A 130 -28.66 -14.86 7.72
N GLY A 131 -28.66 -13.55 7.50
CA GLY A 131 -29.27 -12.56 8.38
C GLY A 131 -28.38 -12.10 9.55
N LYS A 132 -27.19 -12.67 9.73
CA LYS A 132 -26.26 -12.27 10.78
C LYS A 132 -25.13 -11.40 10.24
N PRO A 133 -24.64 -10.43 11.04
CA PRO A 133 -23.47 -9.64 10.67
C PRO A 133 -22.19 -10.47 10.72
N PHE A 134 -21.34 -10.28 9.72
CA PHE A 134 -20.10 -11.01 9.51
C PHE A 134 -18.92 -10.06 9.43
N ALA A 135 -18.15 -9.98 10.50
CA ALA A 135 -17.03 -9.06 10.62
C ALA A 135 -15.85 -9.50 9.76
N ILE A 136 -15.30 -8.55 9.04
CA ILE A 136 -14.03 -8.63 8.32
C ILE A 136 -13.01 -7.92 9.18
N VAL A 137 -12.07 -8.65 9.72
CA VAL A 137 -11.09 -8.16 10.71
C VAL A 137 -9.69 -8.21 10.11
N LEU A 138 -9.00 -7.10 10.15
CA LEU A 138 -7.59 -6.96 9.74
C LEU A 138 -6.78 -6.45 10.94
N ASP A 139 -5.73 -7.17 11.31
CA ASP A 139 -4.84 -6.80 12.41
C ASP A 139 -5.56 -6.37 13.70
N ASN A 140 -6.61 -7.13 14.08
CA ASN A 140 -7.46 -6.90 15.25
C ASN A 140 -8.34 -5.63 15.19
N LYS A 141 -8.54 -5.04 14.03
CA LYS A 141 -9.53 -3.98 13.77
C LYS A 141 -10.60 -4.49 12.82
N VAL A 142 -11.86 -4.09 13.06
CA VAL A 142 -12.98 -4.43 12.18
C VAL A 142 -13.03 -3.40 11.06
N ILE A 143 -12.73 -3.85 9.83
CA ILE A 143 -12.83 -3.01 8.64
C ILE A 143 -14.29 -2.83 8.22
N SER A 144 -15.05 -3.92 8.26
CA SER A 144 -16.46 -3.93 7.85
C SER A 144 -17.19 -5.09 8.52
N ALA A 145 -18.48 -4.93 8.77
CA ALA A 145 -19.32 -5.98 9.34
C ALA A 145 -20.68 -6.10 8.60
N PRO A 146 -20.66 -6.46 7.30
CA PRO A 146 -21.89 -6.57 6.52
C PRO A 146 -22.79 -7.69 7.04
N VAL A 147 -24.10 -7.54 6.85
CA VAL A 147 -25.06 -8.63 7.09
C VAL A 147 -25.05 -9.60 5.92
N ILE A 148 -24.94 -10.87 6.21
CA ILE A 148 -25.01 -11.94 5.19
C ILE A 148 -26.45 -11.97 4.64
N ARG A 149 -26.64 -11.52 3.40
CA ARG A 149 -27.96 -11.48 2.75
C ARG A 149 -28.37 -12.85 2.20
N GLU A 150 -27.41 -13.59 1.67
CA GLU A 150 -27.60 -14.91 1.07
C GLU A 150 -26.33 -15.77 1.18
N ALA A 151 -26.44 -17.04 0.86
CA ALA A 151 -25.31 -17.95 0.84
C ALA A 151 -24.37 -17.62 -0.33
N ILE A 152 -23.08 -17.41 -0.06
CA ILE A 152 -22.07 -17.04 -1.06
C ILE A 152 -21.24 -18.29 -1.40
N LEU A 153 -21.72 -19.08 -2.34
CA LEU A 153 -21.09 -20.36 -2.71
C LEU A 153 -19.89 -20.21 -3.66
N GLY A 154 -19.80 -19.07 -4.37
CA GLY A 154 -18.74 -18.81 -5.34
C GLY A 154 -17.38 -18.47 -4.74
N GLY A 155 -17.29 -18.25 -3.42
CA GLY A 155 -16.04 -17.91 -2.73
C GLY A 155 -15.49 -16.56 -3.07
N SER A 156 -16.28 -15.66 -3.64
CA SER A 156 -15.94 -14.27 -3.92
C SER A 156 -16.82 -13.34 -3.07
N GLY A 157 -16.29 -12.18 -2.73
CA GLY A 157 -17.03 -11.16 -1.99
C GLY A 157 -16.44 -9.78 -2.20
N GLN A 158 -17.05 -8.81 -1.57
CA GLN A 158 -16.62 -7.42 -1.60
C GLN A 158 -16.49 -6.90 -0.17
N ILE A 159 -15.48 -6.08 0.05
CA ILE A 159 -15.26 -5.35 1.30
C ILE A 159 -15.61 -3.91 1.00
N SER A 160 -16.62 -3.39 1.68
CA SER A 160 -16.98 -1.97 1.70
C SER A 160 -16.78 -1.46 3.12
N GLY A 161 -16.31 -0.23 3.28
CA GLY A 161 -15.99 0.30 4.61
C GLY A 161 -15.85 1.82 4.63
N GLY A 162 -16.34 2.51 3.58
CA GLY A 162 -16.18 3.96 3.46
C GLY A 162 -14.76 4.39 3.12
N PHE A 163 -14.02 3.51 2.41
CA PHE A 163 -12.67 3.78 1.94
C PHE A 163 -12.65 4.90 0.90
N ASP A 164 -11.54 5.60 0.86
CA ASP A 164 -11.16 6.31 -0.36
C ASP A 164 -10.49 5.37 -1.38
N SER A 165 -10.18 5.89 -2.58
CA SER A 165 -9.60 5.06 -3.65
C SER A 165 -8.18 4.58 -3.34
N GLU A 166 -7.44 5.36 -2.56
CA GLU A 166 -6.08 5.02 -2.15
C GLU A 166 -6.09 3.93 -1.07
N GLU A 167 -6.94 4.09 -0.05
CA GLU A 167 -7.15 3.10 1.01
C GLU A 167 -7.62 1.75 0.44
N ALA A 168 -8.56 1.77 -0.51
CA ALA A 168 -9.02 0.55 -1.18
C ALA A 168 -7.89 -0.14 -1.96
N ASN A 169 -7.03 0.64 -2.64
CA ASN A 169 -5.87 0.09 -3.33
C ASN A 169 -4.85 -0.50 -2.35
N ASP A 170 -4.56 0.19 -1.27
CA ASP A 170 -3.62 -0.25 -0.24
C ASP A 170 -4.10 -1.54 0.44
N LEU A 171 -5.38 -1.60 0.79
CA LEU A 171 -6.00 -2.80 1.32
C LEU A 171 -5.90 -3.96 0.33
N ALA A 172 -6.17 -3.74 -0.95
CA ALA A 172 -6.03 -4.78 -1.97
C ALA A 172 -4.59 -5.30 -2.10
N ILE A 173 -3.59 -4.41 -2.05
CA ILE A 173 -2.16 -4.77 -2.04
C ILE A 173 -1.83 -5.62 -0.81
N LEU A 174 -2.24 -5.19 0.38
CA LEU A 174 -2.02 -5.93 1.62
C LEU A 174 -2.63 -7.33 1.59
N LEU A 175 -3.86 -7.43 1.10
CA LEU A 175 -4.59 -8.70 1.01
C LEU A 175 -3.94 -9.66 -0.01
N ARG A 176 -3.54 -9.19 -1.19
CA ARG A 176 -2.82 -10.01 -2.20
C ARG A 176 -1.47 -10.48 -1.70
N ALA A 177 -0.74 -9.60 -1.05
CA ALA A 177 0.58 -9.93 -0.49
C ALA A 177 0.50 -10.95 0.65
N GLY A 178 -0.63 -11.00 1.33
CA GLY A 178 -0.89 -11.88 2.46
C GLY A 178 -0.23 -11.44 3.76
N ALA A 179 -0.57 -12.16 4.84
CA ALA A 179 -0.09 -11.87 6.17
C ALA A 179 1.42 -12.11 6.33
N LEU A 180 2.08 -11.19 7.04
CA LEU A 180 3.45 -11.40 7.48
C LEU A 180 3.46 -12.33 8.71
N PRO A 181 4.45 -13.23 8.81
CA PRO A 181 4.57 -14.13 9.97
C PRO A 181 4.94 -13.40 11.27
N ALA A 182 5.51 -12.20 11.15
CA ALA A 182 5.84 -11.32 12.27
C ALA A 182 5.81 -9.86 11.80
N PRO A 183 5.52 -8.91 12.71
CA PRO A 183 5.57 -7.49 12.38
C PRO A 183 7.01 -7.06 12.06
N LEU A 184 7.15 -6.12 11.12
CA LEU A 184 8.42 -5.48 10.80
C LEU A 184 8.56 -4.21 11.62
N ILE A 185 9.72 -4.04 12.26
CA ILE A 185 10.08 -2.82 12.98
C ILE A 185 11.14 -2.09 12.17
N ILE A 186 10.87 -0.85 11.80
CA ILE A 186 11.82 -0.01 11.09
C ILE A 186 12.89 0.45 12.10
N LEU A 187 14.13 0.03 11.87
CA LEU A 187 15.28 0.38 12.73
C LEU A 187 15.99 1.63 12.23
N GLU A 188 16.09 1.77 10.92
CA GLU A 188 16.80 2.90 10.30
C GLU A 188 16.12 3.19 8.95
N GLU A 189 16.02 4.46 8.64
CA GLU A 189 15.54 4.96 7.37
C GLU A 189 16.54 5.92 6.79
N ARG A 190 16.82 5.78 5.51
CA ARG A 190 17.63 6.72 4.72
C ARG A 190 16.87 7.06 3.45
N SER A 191 16.36 8.26 3.39
CA SER A 191 15.76 8.80 2.17
C SER A 191 16.81 9.68 1.45
N VAL A 192 16.98 9.43 0.16
CA VAL A 192 17.80 10.27 -0.71
C VAL A 192 16.81 11.05 -1.57
N GLY A 193 16.61 12.32 -1.21
CA GLY A 193 15.70 13.21 -1.92
C GLY A 193 16.21 13.54 -3.34
N PRO A 194 15.33 13.96 -4.24
CA PRO A 194 15.68 14.42 -5.58
C PRO A 194 16.60 15.65 -5.56
N ASP A 195 16.66 16.37 -4.45
CA ASP A 195 17.44 17.61 -4.29
C ASP A 195 18.95 17.40 -4.46
N LEU A 196 19.49 16.24 -4.05
CA LEU A 196 20.90 15.88 -4.28
C LEU A 196 21.25 15.79 -5.78
N GLY A 197 20.29 15.42 -6.61
CA GLY A 197 20.41 15.43 -8.06
C GLY A 197 20.30 16.84 -8.64
N ALA A 198 19.40 17.67 -8.12
CA ALA A 198 19.17 19.02 -8.58
C ALA A 198 20.41 19.91 -8.35
N ASP A 199 21.01 19.88 -7.17
CA ASP A 199 22.23 20.63 -6.86
C ASP A 199 23.40 20.24 -7.77
N SER A 200 23.52 18.94 -8.07
CA SER A 200 24.58 18.45 -8.96
C SER A 200 24.35 18.87 -10.42
N ILE A 201 23.10 18.90 -10.87
CA ILE A 201 22.72 19.36 -12.21
C ILE A 201 22.95 20.86 -12.32
N GLU A 202 22.55 21.65 -11.33
CA GLU A 202 22.75 23.10 -11.32
C GLU A 202 24.25 23.48 -11.32
N ALA A 203 25.03 22.80 -10.46
CA ALA A 203 26.49 22.99 -10.45
C ALA A 203 27.12 22.57 -11.79
N GLY A 204 26.66 21.47 -12.39
CA GLY A 204 27.10 21.00 -13.71
C GLY A 204 26.76 21.99 -14.83
N GLN A 205 25.54 22.51 -14.84
CA GLN A 205 25.12 23.54 -15.81
C GLN A 205 25.95 24.83 -15.68
N PHE A 206 26.18 25.28 -14.45
CA PHE A 206 26.97 26.46 -14.20
C PHE A 206 28.43 26.28 -14.66
N ALA A 207 29.03 25.14 -14.37
CA ALA A 207 30.38 24.81 -14.83
C ALA A 207 30.46 24.71 -16.36
N ALA A 208 29.45 24.15 -17.02
CA ALA A 208 29.38 24.08 -18.49
C ALA A 208 29.29 25.46 -19.13
N ILE A 209 28.48 26.38 -18.57
CA ILE A 209 28.35 27.75 -19.06
C ILE A 209 29.69 28.51 -18.91
N ILE A 210 30.34 28.40 -17.75
CA ILE A 210 31.64 29.00 -17.52
C ILE A 210 32.69 28.47 -18.51
N GLY A 211 32.73 27.16 -18.69
CA GLY A 211 33.62 26.51 -19.64
C GLY A 211 33.40 26.98 -21.07
N PHE A 212 32.14 27.09 -21.47
CA PHE A 212 31.76 27.60 -22.80
C PHE A 212 32.21 29.03 -23.03
N ILE A 213 31.97 29.92 -22.06
CA ILE A 213 32.42 31.32 -22.12
C ILE A 213 33.96 31.41 -22.18
N ALA A 214 34.65 30.60 -21.38
CA ALA A 214 36.11 30.56 -21.39
C ALA A 214 36.65 30.12 -22.75
N VAL A 215 36.04 29.17 -23.42
CA VAL A 215 36.43 28.73 -24.78
C VAL A 215 36.24 29.87 -25.78
N ILE A 216 35.10 30.56 -25.76
CA ILE A 216 34.84 31.70 -26.64
C ILE A 216 35.91 32.81 -26.44
N ILE A 217 36.20 33.16 -25.20
CA ILE A 217 37.22 34.17 -24.89
C ILE A 217 38.58 33.71 -25.39
N PHE A 218 38.95 32.48 -25.15
CA PHE A 218 40.22 31.90 -25.61
C PHE A 218 40.36 31.96 -27.14
N MET A 219 39.29 31.56 -27.86
CA MET A 219 39.27 31.57 -29.33
C MET A 219 39.44 32.96 -29.89
N ILE A 220 38.76 33.98 -29.32
CA ILE A 220 38.91 35.38 -29.75
C ILE A 220 40.32 35.89 -29.47
N LEU A 221 40.90 35.61 -28.31
CA LEU A 221 42.24 36.10 -27.94
C LEU A 221 43.35 35.47 -28.79
N VAL A 222 43.28 34.18 -29.08
CA VAL A 222 44.33 33.46 -29.81
C VAL A 222 44.19 33.61 -31.31
N TYR A 223 42.98 33.45 -31.86
CA TYR A 223 42.74 33.42 -33.31
C TYR A 223 42.14 34.72 -33.88
N ARG A 224 41.84 35.70 -33.02
CA ARG A 224 41.31 37.04 -33.40
C ARG A 224 40.08 36.91 -34.32
N TYR A 225 40.15 37.45 -35.56
CA TYR A 225 39.03 37.43 -36.50
C TYR A 225 38.56 35.99 -36.89
N PHE A 226 39.45 35.02 -37.01
CA PHE A 226 39.13 33.65 -37.34
C PHE A 226 38.44 32.94 -36.13
N GLY A 227 38.84 33.33 -34.90
CA GLY A 227 38.18 32.85 -33.68
C GLY A 227 36.69 33.29 -33.61
N LEU A 228 36.43 34.54 -33.95
CA LEU A 228 35.07 35.07 -33.93
C LEU A 228 34.15 34.36 -34.95
N LEU A 229 34.67 34.02 -36.14
CA LEU A 229 33.91 33.22 -37.12
C LEU A 229 33.64 31.79 -36.61
N ALA A 230 34.61 31.20 -35.95
CA ALA A 230 34.46 29.88 -35.34
C ALA A 230 33.44 29.86 -34.18
N ASP A 231 33.43 30.88 -33.35
CA ASP A 231 32.50 31.03 -32.25
C ASP A 231 31.06 31.20 -32.75
N ILE A 232 30.85 31.98 -33.82
CA ILE A 232 29.54 32.12 -34.47
C ILE A 232 29.05 30.75 -34.98
N ALA A 233 29.91 29.98 -35.64
CA ALA A 233 29.56 28.64 -36.11
C ALA A 233 29.22 27.69 -34.95
N LEU A 234 29.96 27.79 -33.84
CA LEU A 234 29.74 27.01 -32.63
C LEU A 234 28.40 27.34 -31.97
N ILE A 235 28.05 28.62 -31.88
CA ILE A 235 26.75 29.06 -31.35
C ILE A 235 25.59 28.59 -32.25
N ILE A 236 25.72 28.72 -33.56
CA ILE A 236 24.71 28.22 -34.51
C ILE A 236 24.51 26.71 -34.34
N ASN A 237 25.59 25.95 -34.22
CA ASN A 237 25.53 24.51 -34.02
C ASN A 237 24.80 24.13 -32.72
N LEU A 238 25.05 24.88 -31.62
CA LEU A 238 24.38 24.69 -30.34
C LEU A 238 22.85 24.86 -30.40
N PHE A 239 22.38 25.79 -31.25
CA PHE A 239 20.93 26.02 -31.45
C PHE A 239 20.29 25.07 -32.47
N THR A 240 21.09 24.32 -33.21
CA THR A 240 20.58 23.40 -34.27
C THR A 240 20.41 21.95 -33.77
N VAL A 241 21.07 21.62 -32.65
CA VAL A 241 20.97 20.31 -31.97
C VAL A 241 19.94 20.37 -30.85
#